data_fd10d943a0615423f3b640cc285a5e18
#
_entry.id   fd10d943a0615423f3b640cc285a5e18
#
_cell.length_a   1.000
_cell.length_b   1.000
_cell.length_c   1.000
_cell.angle_alpha   90.00
_cell.angle_beta   90.00
_cell.angle_gamma   90.00
#
_symmetry.space_group_name_H-M   'P 1'
#
loop_
_entity.id
_entity.type
_entity.pdbx_description
1 polymer ?
#
loop_
_entity_poly.entity_id
_entity_poly.type
_entity_poly.pdbx_seq_one_letter_code
_entity_poly.pdbx_strand_id
1 'polypeptide(L)'
;LDVPKESAFGFMYLPEGAGEATWTSSDEAVATVSPEGIVTAIGEGTATITATAGEKTATCTITVSISIVDIEGNQATFHLDGASAAQVSQAISEAAQAGVTRFILTGDSEALGLYDGNPFSGIQIELLDLSGVTGWQDRDANGLPELPAESFRHTSSSDFSGLQEVILPQEIQQLQDYAFYKCSNLTKITAPGVVRVNSFAFQSCTKLAEVSMPEVTYLGTNAFMSTALQVADFSKLQTLEGSVFWLCSKLTEVNLPEATTIGNATLVSQGGSRTGINTFGDCSQLEKVYLPKATTIGDDAFSNCKSLKEIELPQATTVGNKAFYNCTALTSVNLPQATALGDDVFTECTALNTIKLIAEGSISVQNSTFGPADTITKNVDLTLNINKKGETWDEFWQEEEWKDHKWKSISFVE
;
A
#
# COMPACT_ATOMS: atom_id res chain seq x y z
N LEU A 1 -24.86 14.79 -37.09
CA LEU A 1 -25.68 14.21 -36.01
C LEU A 1 -24.82 13.22 -35.25
N ASP A 2 -24.63 13.45 -33.97
CA ASP A 2 -23.87 12.56 -33.07
C ASP A 2 -24.84 11.52 -32.50
N VAL A 3 -24.51 10.24 -32.69
CA VAL A 3 -25.35 9.13 -32.28
C VAL A 3 -24.52 8.04 -31.59
N PRO A 4 -25.03 7.42 -30.51
CA PRO A 4 -24.42 6.26 -29.89
C PRO A 4 -24.36 5.09 -30.84
N LYS A 5 -23.33 4.23 -30.73
CA LYS A 5 -23.24 2.95 -31.42
C LYS A 5 -24.49 2.09 -31.15
N GLU A 6 -24.92 1.31 -32.13
CA GLU A 6 -26.13 0.46 -32.11
C GLU A 6 -27.45 1.22 -32.08
N SER A 7 -27.43 2.55 -32.18
CA SER A 7 -28.65 3.34 -32.35
C SER A 7 -29.20 3.18 -33.76
N ALA A 8 -30.51 3.09 -33.85
CA ALA A 8 -31.22 3.13 -35.16
C ALA A 8 -32.20 4.30 -35.16
N PHE A 9 -32.19 5.08 -36.24
CA PHE A 9 -33.10 6.22 -36.40
C PHE A 9 -33.46 6.43 -37.85
N GLY A 10 -34.67 6.93 -38.10
CA GLY A 10 -35.18 7.18 -39.45
C GLY A 10 -35.02 8.65 -39.87
N PHE A 11 -34.61 8.89 -41.12
CA PHE A 11 -34.77 10.19 -41.73
C PHE A 11 -36.22 10.36 -42.15
N MET A 12 -37.00 11.13 -41.42
CA MET A 12 -38.37 11.44 -41.77
C MET A 12 -38.44 12.73 -42.57
N TYR A 13 -38.40 12.69 -43.82
CA TYR A 13 -39.13 13.54 -44.76
C TYR A 13 -38.51 13.49 -46.17
N LEU A 14 -39.13 12.76 -47.06
CA LEU A 14 -39.06 13.05 -48.48
C LEU A 14 -40.16 14.09 -48.76
N PRO A 15 -39.88 15.20 -49.45
CA PRO A 15 -40.93 16.16 -49.83
C PRO A 15 -42.03 15.48 -50.61
N GLU A 16 -43.28 15.92 -50.44
CA GLU A 16 -44.44 15.44 -51.22
C GLU A 16 -44.13 15.53 -52.73
N GLY A 17 -44.20 14.39 -53.46
CA GLY A 17 -43.84 14.32 -54.83
C GLY A 17 -42.39 13.93 -55.16
N ALA A 18 -41.55 13.64 -54.23
CA ALA A 18 -40.26 12.98 -54.44
C ALA A 18 -40.58 11.49 -54.77
N GLY A 19 -40.10 10.97 -55.91
CA GLY A 19 -40.15 9.52 -56.18
C GLY A 19 -39.38 8.69 -55.18
N GLU A 20 -39.30 7.37 -55.33
CA GLU A 20 -38.52 6.48 -54.48
C GLU A 20 -37.07 6.99 -54.39
N ALA A 21 -36.57 7.19 -53.18
CA ALA A 21 -35.20 7.58 -52.93
C ALA A 21 -34.30 6.35 -52.79
N THR A 22 -33.11 6.42 -53.35
CA THR A 22 -32.03 5.48 -53.03
C THR A 22 -31.13 6.06 -51.97
N TRP A 23 -30.72 5.23 -51.03
CA TRP A 23 -29.90 5.61 -49.88
C TRP A 23 -28.55 4.94 -49.99
N THR A 24 -27.50 5.70 -49.65
CA THR A 24 -26.12 5.17 -49.56
C THR A 24 -25.40 5.74 -48.36
N SER A 25 -24.49 4.95 -47.82
CA SER A 25 -23.53 5.41 -46.81
C SER A 25 -22.14 5.55 -47.45
N SER A 26 -21.40 6.58 -47.05
CA SER A 26 -20.00 6.74 -47.45
C SER A 26 -19.06 5.74 -46.74
N ASP A 27 -19.51 5.20 -45.61
CA ASP A 27 -18.76 4.20 -44.81
C ASP A 27 -19.74 3.31 -44.03
N GLU A 28 -19.96 2.09 -44.56
CA GLU A 28 -20.87 1.11 -43.96
C GLU A 28 -20.29 0.47 -42.66
N ALA A 29 -18.99 0.59 -42.42
CA ALA A 29 -18.39 0.17 -41.14
C ALA A 29 -18.73 1.15 -40.00
N VAL A 30 -19.04 2.40 -40.33
CA VAL A 30 -19.46 3.42 -39.37
C VAL A 30 -20.97 3.47 -39.22
N ALA A 31 -21.71 3.57 -40.34
CA ALA A 31 -23.17 3.57 -40.34
C ALA A 31 -23.73 2.96 -41.62
N THR A 32 -24.74 2.10 -41.49
CA THR A 32 -25.50 1.56 -42.62
C THR A 32 -26.82 2.30 -42.80
N VAL A 33 -27.42 2.22 -43.96
CA VAL A 33 -28.77 2.76 -44.22
C VAL A 33 -29.61 1.77 -44.99
N SER A 34 -30.85 1.54 -44.53
CA SER A 34 -31.81 0.65 -45.23
C SER A 34 -32.45 1.33 -46.46
N PRO A 35 -33.08 0.57 -47.36
CA PRO A 35 -33.83 1.15 -48.47
C PRO A 35 -34.95 2.10 -48.03
N GLU A 36 -35.47 1.92 -46.83
CA GLU A 36 -36.51 2.76 -46.21
C GLU A 36 -35.95 4.03 -45.56
N GLY A 37 -34.60 4.22 -45.57
CA GLY A 37 -33.93 5.39 -44.96
C GLY A 37 -33.68 5.26 -43.45
N ILE A 38 -33.71 4.04 -42.92
CA ILE A 38 -33.34 3.81 -41.51
C ILE A 38 -31.81 3.69 -41.43
N VAL A 39 -31.19 4.56 -40.67
CA VAL A 39 -29.75 4.55 -40.42
C VAL A 39 -29.48 3.77 -39.14
N THR A 40 -28.50 2.85 -39.21
CA THR A 40 -28.01 2.09 -38.04
C THR A 40 -26.54 2.41 -37.84
N ALA A 41 -26.20 2.87 -36.65
CA ALA A 41 -24.82 3.13 -36.22
C ALA A 41 -24.12 1.79 -35.91
N ILE A 42 -22.99 1.50 -36.59
CA ILE A 42 -22.28 0.23 -36.53
C ILE A 42 -20.95 0.36 -35.75
N GLY A 43 -20.15 1.36 -36.10
CA GLY A 43 -18.80 1.56 -35.53
C GLY A 43 -18.48 3.03 -35.40
N GLU A 44 -17.48 3.33 -34.53
CA GLU A 44 -17.02 4.69 -34.30
C GLU A 44 -16.49 5.34 -35.58
N GLY A 45 -16.80 6.62 -35.78
CA GLY A 45 -16.32 7.39 -36.92
C GLY A 45 -17.37 8.33 -37.48
N THR A 46 -17.14 8.81 -38.70
CA THR A 46 -18.05 9.71 -39.41
C THR A 46 -18.40 9.15 -40.76
N ALA A 47 -19.70 8.97 -41.03
CA ALA A 47 -20.22 8.58 -42.31
C ALA A 47 -21.17 9.64 -42.86
N THR A 48 -21.20 9.81 -44.19
CA THR A 48 -22.19 10.66 -44.87
C THR A 48 -23.25 9.78 -45.47
N ILE A 49 -24.48 9.92 -45.00
CA ILE A 49 -25.65 9.28 -45.61
C ILE A 49 -26.19 10.18 -46.70
N THR A 50 -26.37 9.61 -47.90
CA THR A 50 -26.85 10.31 -49.06
C THR A 50 -28.18 9.70 -49.52
N ALA A 51 -29.20 10.55 -49.67
CA ALA A 51 -30.48 10.23 -50.31
C ALA A 51 -30.50 10.80 -51.73
N THR A 52 -30.85 9.99 -52.71
CA THR A 52 -30.97 10.41 -54.13
C THR A 52 -32.37 10.11 -54.66
N ALA A 53 -33.08 11.15 -55.12
CA ALA A 53 -34.40 11.04 -55.73
C ALA A 53 -34.39 11.77 -57.08
N GLY A 54 -34.32 11.02 -58.17
CA GLY A 54 -34.13 11.56 -59.53
C GLY A 54 -32.77 12.29 -59.63
N GLU A 55 -32.78 13.59 -60.03
CA GLU A 55 -31.56 14.41 -60.14
C GLU A 55 -31.23 15.15 -58.83
N LYS A 56 -32.01 14.98 -57.77
CA LYS A 56 -31.81 15.67 -56.50
C LYS A 56 -31.12 14.79 -55.46
N THR A 57 -30.18 15.34 -54.77
CA THR A 57 -29.48 14.68 -53.66
C THR A 57 -29.58 15.50 -52.38
N ALA A 58 -29.65 14.79 -51.24
CA ALA A 58 -29.49 15.37 -49.89
C ALA A 58 -28.52 14.53 -49.10
N THR A 59 -27.71 15.16 -48.27
CA THR A 59 -26.71 14.48 -47.44
C THR A 59 -26.87 14.83 -45.98
N CYS A 60 -26.56 13.88 -45.10
CA CYS A 60 -26.46 14.08 -43.67
C CYS A 60 -25.19 13.41 -43.17
N THR A 61 -24.38 14.15 -42.41
CA THR A 61 -23.22 13.59 -41.75
C THR A 61 -23.64 13.01 -40.41
N ILE A 62 -23.30 11.74 -40.19
CA ILE A 62 -23.50 10.99 -38.95
C ILE A 62 -22.15 10.80 -38.32
N THR A 63 -21.99 11.22 -37.06
CA THR A 63 -20.85 10.86 -36.24
C THR A 63 -21.31 9.82 -35.23
N VAL A 64 -20.73 8.64 -35.26
CA VAL A 64 -20.96 7.59 -34.27
C VAL A 64 -19.89 7.68 -33.23
N SER A 65 -20.27 7.86 -31.98
CA SER A 65 -19.39 7.83 -30.81
C SER A 65 -19.73 6.61 -29.96
N ILE A 66 -18.69 6.00 -29.41
CA ILE A 66 -18.87 4.99 -28.36
C ILE A 66 -19.04 5.75 -27.06
N SER A 67 -20.14 5.52 -26.33
CA SER A 67 -20.20 5.96 -24.93
C SER A 67 -19.29 5.06 -24.12
N ILE A 68 -18.18 5.62 -23.64
CA ILE A 68 -17.25 4.90 -22.77
C ILE A 68 -17.63 5.03 -21.30
N VAL A 69 -18.76 5.68 -20.97
CA VAL A 69 -19.18 5.93 -19.60
C VAL A 69 -20.69 5.81 -19.45
N ASP A 70 -21.11 5.09 -18.41
CA ASP A 70 -22.49 5.01 -17.93
C ASP A 70 -22.57 5.67 -16.56
N ILE A 71 -23.46 6.66 -16.36
CA ILE A 71 -23.58 7.42 -15.11
C ILE A 71 -24.92 7.10 -14.47
N GLU A 72 -24.87 6.66 -13.19
CA GLU A 72 -26.02 6.44 -12.32
C GLU A 72 -25.84 7.17 -10.99
N GLY A 73 -26.54 8.28 -10.81
CA GLY A 73 -26.42 9.10 -9.60
C GLY A 73 -25.02 9.67 -9.42
N ASN A 74 -24.30 9.31 -8.34
CA ASN A 74 -22.93 9.73 -8.06
C ASN A 74 -21.87 8.70 -8.49
N GLN A 75 -22.26 7.65 -9.24
CA GLN A 75 -21.40 6.60 -9.75
C GLN A 75 -21.30 6.64 -11.27
N ALA A 76 -20.11 6.42 -11.79
CA ALA A 76 -19.88 6.20 -13.22
C ALA A 76 -19.10 4.89 -13.44
N THR A 77 -19.52 4.13 -14.45
CA THR A 77 -18.81 2.95 -14.94
C THR A 77 -18.19 3.28 -16.30
N PHE A 78 -16.87 3.09 -16.41
CA PHE A 78 -16.09 3.38 -17.61
C PHE A 78 -15.68 2.08 -18.28
N HIS A 79 -15.88 2.03 -19.62
CA HIS A 79 -15.52 0.92 -20.48
C HIS A 79 -14.31 1.34 -21.32
N LEU A 80 -13.12 0.82 -20.97
CA LEU A 80 -11.85 1.29 -21.52
C LEU A 80 -11.48 0.67 -22.87
N ASP A 81 -12.09 -0.47 -23.22
CA ASP A 81 -11.74 -1.21 -24.43
C ASP A 81 -11.98 -0.38 -25.69
N GLY A 82 -10.92 -0.18 -26.48
CA GLY A 82 -10.94 0.61 -27.70
C GLY A 82 -10.94 2.14 -27.50
N ALA A 83 -10.96 2.63 -26.25
CA ALA A 83 -10.85 4.05 -25.94
C ALA A 83 -9.39 4.51 -25.94
N SER A 84 -9.13 5.75 -26.36
CA SER A 84 -7.85 6.39 -26.17
C SER A 84 -7.74 7.01 -24.77
N ALA A 85 -6.52 7.17 -24.25
CA ALA A 85 -6.28 7.84 -22.97
C ALA A 85 -6.86 9.26 -22.90
N ALA A 86 -6.91 9.98 -24.04
CA ALA A 86 -7.52 11.30 -24.12
C ALA A 86 -9.05 11.25 -23.93
N GLN A 87 -9.72 10.29 -24.54
CA GLN A 87 -11.17 10.09 -24.38
C GLN A 87 -11.51 9.69 -22.95
N VAL A 88 -10.75 8.78 -22.35
CA VAL A 88 -10.92 8.37 -20.94
C VAL A 88 -10.72 9.54 -19.99
N SER A 89 -9.65 10.32 -20.17
CA SER A 89 -9.37 11.50 -19.34
C SER A 89 -10.48 12.56 -19.44
N GLN A 90 -10.99 12.81 -20.64
CA GLN A 90 -12.10 13.72 -20.85
C GLN A 90 -13.39 13.21 -20.16
N ALA A 91 -13.75 11.94 -20.37
CA ALA A 91 -14.96 11.34 -19.78
C ALA A 91 -14.90 11.35 -18.23
N ILE A 92 -13.73 11.05 -17.64
CA ILE A 92 -13.51 11.15 -16.18
C ILE A 92 -13.72 12.59 -15.69
N SER A 93 -13.16 13.59 -16.40
CA SER A 93 -13.31 15.01 -16.05
C SER A 93 -14.76 15.47 -16.14
N GLU A 94 -15.49 15.09 -17.18
CA GLU A 94 -16.91 15.42 -17.37
C GLU A 94 -17.79 14.78 -16.29
N ALA A 95 -17.55 13.49 -15.97
CA ALA A 95 -18.25 12.80 -14.89
C ALA A 95 -18.02 13.50 -13.53
N ALA A 96 -16.78 13.88 -13.24
CA ALA A 96 -16.45 14.61 -12.00
C ALA A 96 -17.15 15.98 -11.92
N GLN A 97 -17.21 16.72 -13.04
CA GLN A 97 -17.93 18.00 -13.12
C GLN A 97 -19.45 17.82 -12.94
N ALA A 98 -19.98 16.65 -13.33
CA ALA A 98 -21.37 16.27 -13.10
C ALA A 98 -21.66 15.81 -11.64
N GLY A 99 -20.65 15.79 -10.77
CA GLY A 99 -20.76 15.42 -9.35
C GLY A 99 -20.57 13.93 -9.06
N VAL A 100 -20.03 13.17 -10.03
CA VAL A 100 -19.63 11.77 -9.79
C VAL A 100 -18.45 11.72 -8.82
N THR A 101 -18.53 10.84 -7.82
CA THR A 101 -17.46 10.60 -6.82
C THR A 101 -17.06 9.13 -6.74
N ARG A 102 -17.78 8.24 -7.41
CA ARG A 102 -17.53 6.79 -7.45
C ARG A 102 -17.24 6.36 -8.88
N PHE A 103 -16.00 5.96 -9.12
CA PHE A 103 -15.47 5.63 -10.45
C PHE A 103 -15.19 4.12 -10.50
N ILE A 104 -15.88 3.40 -11.37
CA ILE A 104 -15.70 1.97 -11.63
C ILE A 104 -15.16 1.83 -13.04
N LEU A 105 -14.05 1.15 -13.23
CA LEU A 105 -13.40 1.02 -14.53
C LEU A 105 -13.23 -0.44 -14.91
N THR A 106 -13.44 -0.73 -16.20
CA THR A 106 -13.29 -2.07 -16.80
C THR A 106 -12.58 -1.97 -18.13
N GLY A 107 -11.85 -3.03 -18.53
CA GLY A 107 -11.16 -3.09 -19.81
C GLY A 107 -9.66 -2.83 -19.71
N ASP A 108 -9.01 -2.37 -20.78
CA ASP A 108 -7.55 -2.31 -20.90
C ASP A 108 -6.93 -1.13 -20.12
N SER A 109 -5.95 -1.42 -19.29
CA SER A 109 -5.21 -0.46 -18.47
C SER A 109 -4.42 0.59 -19.29
N GLU A 110 -4.03 0.29 -20.52
CA GLU A 110 -3.30 1.21 -21.40
C GLU A 110 -4.12 2.49 -21.66
N ALA A 111 -5.44 2.35 -21.76
CA ALA A 111 -6.35 3.47 -21.95
C ALA A 111 -6.41 4.44 -20.75
N LEU A 112 -5.95 4.05 -19.55
CA LEU A 112 -5.87 4.95 -18.39
C LEU A 112 -4.75 5.97 -18.51
N GLY A 113 -3.69 5.68 -19.26
CA GLY A 113 -2.56 6.58 -19.44
C GLY A 113 -1.79 6.91 -18.15
N LEU A 114 -1.85 6.07 -17.11
CA LEU A 114 -1.23 6.33 -15.80
C LEU A 114 0.28 6.58 -15.85
N TYR A 115 0.93 6.10 -16.89
CA TYR A 115 2.37 6.31 -17.09
C TYR A 115 2.72 7.67 -17.70
N ASP A 116 1.77 8.29 -18.41
CA ASP A 116 1.98 9.56 -19.14
C ASP A 116 1.27 10.75 -18.49
N GLY A 117 0.37 10.48 -17.55
CA GLY A 117 -0.38 11.47 -16.80
C GLY A 117 -1.63 10.85 -16.16
N ASN A 118 -1.92 11.18 -14.92
CA ASN A 118 -3.04 10.56 -14.20
C ASN A 118 -4.34 11.35 -14.45
N PRO A 119 -5.38 10.72 -15.03
CA PRO A 119 -6.65 11.38 -15.34
C PRO A 119 -7.48 11.77 -14.11
N PHE A 120 -7.13 11.26 -12.92
CA PHE A 120 -7.84 11.50 -11.65
C PHE A 120 -7.29 12.67 -10.84
N SER A 121 -6.27 13.37 -11.34
CA SER A 121 -5.65 14.47 -10.60
C SER A 121 -6.64 15.62 -10.36
N GLY A 122 -6.72 16.09 -9.11
CA GLY A 122 -7.63 17.19 -8.71
C GLY A 122 -9.09 16.79 -8.56
N ILE A 123 -9.43 15.50 -8.70
CA ILE A 123 -10.81 15.00 -8.61
C ILE A 123 -11.08 14.49 -7.19
N GLN A 124 -12.28 14.78 -6.68
CA GLN A 124 -12.77 14.22 -5.41
C GLN A 124 -13.32 12.81 -5.67
N ILE A 125 -12.71 11.79 -5.07
CA ILE A 125 -13.02 10.40 -5.32
C ILE A 125 -13.34 9.69 -3.99
N GLU A 126 -14.60 9.27 -3.83
CA GLU A 126 -15.00 8.41 -2.70
C GLU A 126 -14.57 6.96 -2.94
N LEU A 127 -14.74 6.47 -4.17
CA LEU A 127 -14.33 5.13 -4.58
C LEU A 127 -13.68 5.16 -5.95
N LEU A 128 -12.49 4.57 -6.05
CA LEU A 128 -11.85 4.20 -7.31
C LEU A 128 -11.76 2.67 -7.37
N ASP A 129 -12.59 2.07 -8.21
CA ASP A 129 -12.62 0.62 -8.43
C ASP A 129 -11.99 0.29 -9.78
N LEU A 130 -10.81 -0.29 -9.74
CA LEU A 130 -10.04 -0.76 -10.88
C LEU A 130 -10.09 -2.30 -11.00
N SER A 131 -10.94 -2.98 -10.23
CA SER A 131 -10.96 -4.45 -10.16
C SER A 131 -11.28 -5.13 -11.50
N GLY A 132 -11.98 -4.42 -12.40
CA GLY A 132 -12.30 -4.86 -13.75
C GLY A 132 -11.26 -4.46 -14.81
N VAL A 133 -10.18 -3.78 -14.45
CA VAL A 133 -9.13 -3.34 -15.37
C VAL A 133 -8.08 -4.42 -15.52
N THR A 134 -7.72 -4.74 -16.77
CA THR A 134 -6.78 -5.80 -17.15
C THR A 134 -5.62 -5.27 -18.00
N GLY A 135 -4.66 -6.12 -18.37
CA GLY A 135 -3.56 -5.74 -19.25
C GLY A 135 -2.45 -4.94 -18.55
N TRP A 136 -2.32 -5.05 -17.22
CA TRP A 136 -1.26 -4.38 -16.47
C TRP A 136 0.11 -4.90 -16.86
N GLN A 137 1.07 -3.97 -17.02
CA GLN A 137 2.40 -4.27 -17.53
C GLN A 137 3.40 -4.49 -16.38
N ASP A 138 4.40 -5.35 -16.64
CA ASP A 138 5.64 -5.47 -15.88
C ASP A 138 6.72 -4.66 -16.59
N ARG A 139 6.97 -3.42 -16.16
CA ARG A 139 7.92 -2.51 -16.82
C ARG A 139 9.32 -2.54 -16.26
N ASP A 140 9.49 -3.01 -15.04
CA ASP A 140 10.81 -3.18 -14.44
C ASP A 140 11.42 -4.58 -14.68
N ALA A 141 10.74 -5.40 -15.49
CA ALA A 141 11.15 -6.73 -15.92
C ALA A 141 11.43 -7.71 -14.77
N ASN A 142 10.72 -7.57 -13.66
CA ASN A 142 10.83 -8.47 -12.51
C ASN A 142 9.77 -9.58 -12.50
N GLY A 143 8.89 -9.63 -13.50
CA GLY A 143 7.81 -10.60 -13.65
C GLY A 143 6.52 -10.24 -12.91
N LEU A 144 6.40 -9.02 -12.35
CA LEU A 144 5.27 -8.58 -11.55
C LEU A 144 4.53 -7.41 -12.23
N PRO A 145 3.31 -7.63 -12.78
CA PRO A 145 2.46 -6.54 -13.25
C PRO A 145 2.25 -5.49 -12.16
N GLU A 146 2.35 -4.21 -12.52
CA GLU A 146 2.50 -3.15 -11.54
C GLU A 146 1.48 -2.03 -11.62
N LEU A 147 1.16 -1.42 -10.47
CA LEU A 147 0.67 -0.06 -10.41
C LEU A 147 1.90 0.87 -10.47
N PRO A 148 1.97 1.79 -11.47
CA PRO A 148 3.15 2.62 -11.70
C PRO A 148 3.57 3.46 -10.50
N ALA A 149 4.86 3.81 -10.45
CA ALA A 149 5.38 4.75 -9.45
C ALA A 149 4.63 6.08 -9.52
N GLU A 150 4.41 6.68 -8.35
CA GLU A 150 3.78 7.98 -8.20
C GLU A 150 2.34 8.11 -8.76
N SER A 151 1.68 6.98 -9.14
CA SER A 151 0.36 7.00 -9.79
C SER A 151 -0.66 7.90 -9.10
N PHE A 152 -0.72 7.87 -7.77
CA PHE A 152 -1.62 8.70 -6.97
C PHE A 152 -0.86 9.57 -5.96
N ARG A 153 0.40 9.90 -6.24
CA ARG A 153 1.22 10.73 -5.37
C ARG A 153 0.64 12.13 -5.25
N HIS A 154 0.32 12.54 -4.01
CA HIS A 154 -0.05 13.93 -3.74
C HIS A 154 1.20 14.80 -3.61
N THR A 155 1.26 15.85 -4.44
CA THR A 155 2.28 16.90 -4.42
C THR A 155 1.61 18.26 -4.57
N SER A 156 2.38 19.35 -4.54
CA SER A 156 1.83 20.69 -4.80
C SER A 156 1.29 20.88 -6.24
N SER A 157 1.63 19.98 -7.17
CA SER A 157 1.22 20.01 -8.58
C SER A 157 0.16 18.98 -8.94
N SER A 158 -0.06 17.96 -8.11
CA SER A 158 -1.08 16.92 -8.29
C SER A 158 -1.85 16.73 -6.99
N ASP A 159 -3.17 16.84 -7.02
CA ASP A 159 -4.01 16.71 -5.83
C ASP A 159 -4.80 15.39 -5.85
N PHE A 160 -4.37 14.44 -5.03
CA PHE A 160 -5.09 13.19 -4.74
C PHE A 160 -5.59 13.17 -3.29
N SER A 161 -5.69 14.32 -2.65
CA SER A 161 -6.24 14.42 -1.29
C SER A 161 -7.70 13.98 -1.21
N GLY A 162 -8.44 14.02 -2.32
CA GLY A 162 -9.83 13.58 -2.40
C GLY A 162 -10.05 12.06 -2.40
N LEU A 163 -9.01 11.26 -2.68
CA LEU A 163 -9.12 9.79 -2.81
C LEU A 163 -9.37 9.14 -1.45
N GLN A 164 -10.47 8.34 -1.32
CA GLN A 164 -10.86 7.75 -0.03
C GLN A 164 -10.81 6.22 -0.02
N GLU A 165 -11.27 5.53 -1.06
CA GLU A 165 -11.22 4.08 -1.18
C GLU A 165 -10.69 3.65 -2.55
N VAL A 166 -9.83 2.62 -2.58
CA VAL A 166 -9.27 2.04 -3.80
C VAL A 166 -9.43 0.53 -3.80
N ILE A 167 -9.88 -0.02 -4.92
CA ILE A 167 -9.92 -1.45 -5.19
C ILE A 167 -9.08 -1.73 -6.43
N LEU A 168 -8.01 -2.51 -6.27
CA LEU A 168 -7.12 -2.92 -7.35
C LEU A 168 -7.49 -4.31 -7.86
N PRO A 169 -7.19 -4.63 -9.13
CA PRO A 169 -7.43 -5.95 -9.69
C PRO A 169 -6.47 -7.00 -9.11
N GLN A 170 -6.87 -8.28 -9.24
CA GLN A 170 -6.02 -9.43 -8.87
C GLN A 170 -4.72 -9.49 -9.69
N GLU A 171 -4.70 -8.91 -10.87
CA GLU A 171 -3.56 -8.92 -11.79
C GLU A 171 -2.39 -8.07 -11.28
N ILE A 172 -2.65 -6.95 -10.59
CA ILE A 172 -1.59 -6.12 -10.02
C ILE A 172 -0.91 -6.87 -8.88
N GLN A 173 0.38 -7.15 -9.05
CA GLN A 173 1.21 -7.85 -8.07
C GLN A 173 2.21 -6.93 -7.35
N GLN A 174 2.47 -5.75 -7.90
CA GLN A 174 3.41 -4.79 -7.32
C GLN A 174 2.83 -3.38 -7.27
N LEU A 175 3.02 -2.71 -6.14
CA LEU A 175 2.85 -1.26 -6.01
C LEU A 175 4.22 -0.62 -6.03
N GLN A 176 4.45 0.24 -6.99
CA GLN A 176 5.72 0.92 -7.18
C GLN A 176 5.94 2.05 -6.16
N ASP A 177 7.15 2.62 -6.14
CA ASP A 177 7.55 3.67 -5.21
C ASP A 177 6.57 4.85 -5.25
N TYR A 178 6.18 5.36 -4.07
CA TYR A 178 5.31 6.52 -3.92
C TYR A 178 3.89 6.38 -4.51
N ALA A 179 3.42 5.17 -4.87
CA ALA A 179 2.16 4.97 -5.60
C ALA A 179 0.96 5.75 -5.01
N PHE A 180 0.83 5.81 -3.68
CA PHE A 180 -0.22 6.55 -2.96
C PHE A 180 0.36 7.55 -1.94
N TYR A 181 1.58 8.04 -2.16
CA TYR A 181 2.26 8.94 -1.22
C TYR A 181 1.41 10.18 -0.89
N LYS A 182 1.19 10.42 0.43
CA LYS A 182 0.40 11.54 0.94
C LYS A 182 -1.09 11.57 0.53
N CYS A 183 -1.68 10.48 0.09
CA CYS A 183 -3.14 10.39 -0.06
C CYS A 183 -3.81 10.47 1.32
N SER A 184 -3.87 11.67 1.88
CA SER A 184 -4.23 11.91 3.30
C SER A 184 -5.68 11.57 3.64
N ASN A 185 -6.58 11.47 2.66
CA ASN A 185 -7.96 11.05 2.84
C ASN A 185 -8.21 9.56 2.53
N LEU A 186 -7.22 8.84 2.01
CA LEU A 186 -7.34 7.41 1.75
C LEU A 186 -7.58 6.69 3.08
N THR A 187 -8.71 6.01 3.20
CA THR A 187 -9.14 5.27 4.39
C THR A 187 -9.01 3.77 4.21
N LYS A 188 -9.15 3.29 2.97
CA LYS A 188 -9.18 1.87 2.67
C LYS A 188 -8.57 1.54 1.32
N ILE A 189 -7.82 0.43 1.29
CA ILE A 189 -7.33 -0.18 0.04
C ILE A 189 -7.55 -1.69 0.06
N THR A 190 -8.03 -2.22 -1.08
CA THR A 190 -8.17 -3.65 -1.37
C THR A 190 -7.30 -3.98 -2.57
N ALA A 191 -6.29 -4.80 -2.39
CA ALA A 191 -5.31 -5.17 -3.41
C ALA A 191 -4.99 -6.67 -3.32
N PRO A 192 -5.89 -7.53 -3.79
CA PRO A 192 -5.86 -8.97 -3.51
C PRO A 192 -4.69 -9.71 -4.15
N GLY A 193 -4.14 -9.21 -5.27
CA GLY A 193 -3.01 -9.81 -5.98
C GLY A 193 -1.64 -9.30 -5.55
N VAL A 194 -1.56 -8.24 -4.77
CA VAL A 194 -0.29 -7.57 -4.46
C VAL A 194 0.59 -8.44 -3.57
N VAL A 195 1.77 -8.78 -4.08
CA VAL A 195 2.82 -9.51 -3.37
C VAL A 195 3.94 -8.60 -2.88
N ARG A 196 4.09 -7.42 -3.51
CA ARG A 196 5.17 -6.47 -3.23
C ARG A 196 4.66 -5.04 -3.14
N VAL A 197 4.98 -4.37 -2.04
CA VAL A 197 4.75 -2.93 -1.83
C VAL A 197 6.10 -2.24 -1.71
N ASN A 198 6.43 -1.38 -2.66
CA ASN A 198 7.71 -0.69 -2.70
C ASN A 198 7.79 0.50 -1.74
N SER A 199 8.92 1.21 -1.77
CA SER A 199 9.21 2.24 -0.78
C SER A 199 8.24 3.43 -0.87
N PHE A 200 7.85 3.94 0.29
CA PHE A 200 7.00 5.14 0.42
C PHE A 200 5.58 5.00 -0.16
N ALA A 201 5.15 3.79 -0.56
CA ALA A 201 3.91 3.60 -1.32
C ALA A 201 2.68 4.24 -0.63
N PHE A 202 2.54 4.11 0.69
CA PHE A 202 1.45 4.71 1.48
C PHE A 202 1.94 5.69 2.54
N GLN A 203 3.19 6.18 2.42
CA GLN A 203 3.70 7.13 3.41
C GLN A 203 2.78 8.35 3.53
N SER A 204 2.46 8.70 4.77
CA SER A 204 1.60 9.85 5.12
C SER A 204 0.16 9.75 4.59
N CYS A 205 -0.35 8.53 4.34
CA CYS A 205 -1.79 8.28 4.20
C CYS A 205 -2.43 8.30 5.59
N THR A 206 -2.57 9.49 6.17
CA THR A 206 -2.85 9.68 7.60
C THR A 206 -4.23 9.20 8.07
N LYS A 207 -5.13 8.83 7.14
CA LYS A 207 -6.43 8.22 7.44
C LYS A 207 -6.51 6.75 7.06
N LEU A 208 -5.48 6.16 6.44
CA LEU A 208 -5.49 4.77 5.99
C LEU A 208 -5.54 3.82 7.20
N ALA A 209 -6.72 3.25 7.43
CA ALA A 209 -7.01 2.36 8.56
C ALA A 209 -7.27 0.92 8.13
N GLU A 210 -7.72 0.69 6.90
CA GLU A 210 -8.08 -0.62 6.38
C GLU A 210 -7.22 -0.98 5.16
N VAL A 211 -6.49 -2.09 5.27
CA VAL A 211 -5.63 -2.63 4.20
C VAL A 211 -5.93 -4.11 4.04
N SER A 212 -6.32 -4.52 2.83
CA SER A 212 -6.52 -5.92 2.45
C SER A 212 -5.54 -6.32 1.35
N MET A 213 -4.44 -6.97 1.74
CA MET A 213 -3.35 -7.43 0.86
C MET A 213 -2.88 -8.82 1.30
N PRO A 214 -3.69 -9.88 1.10
CA PRO A 214 -3.45 -11.21 1.68
C PRO A 214 -2.21 -11.93 1.12
N GLU A 215 -1.72 -11.50 -0.04
CA GLU A 215 -0.60 -12.14 -0.74
C GLU A 215 0.76 -11.43 -0.49
N VAL A 216 0.79 -10.33 0.27
CA VAL A 216 2.01 -9.54 0.49
C VAL A 216 3.09 -10.35 1.19
N THR A 217 4.28 -10.38 0.56
CA THR A 217 5.50 -11.01 1.07
C THR A 217 6.63 -10.02 1.36
N TYR A 218 6.55 -8.81 0.79
CA TYR A 218 7.57 -7.76 0.92
C TYR A 218 6.97 -6.38 1.14
N LEU A 219 7.50 -5.66 2.11
CA LEU A 219 7.21 -4.25 2.37
C LEU A 219 8.50 -3.44 2.34
N GLY A 220 8.58 -2.47 1.44
CA GLY A 220 9.70 -1.56 1.26
C GLY A 220 9.79 -0.47 2.34
N THR A 221 10.90 0.26 2.33
CA THR A 221 11.19 1.33 3.30
C THR A 221 10.05 2.36 3.37
N ASN A 222 9.61 2.70 4.57
CA ASN A 222 8.55 3.68 4.82
C ASN A 222 7.19 3.37 4.16
N ALA A 223 6.93 2.13 3.73
CA ALA A 223 5.75 1.80 2.93
C ALA A 223 4.43 2.24 3.58
N PHE A 224 4.28 2.11 4.89
CA PHE A 224 3.09 2.52 5.66
C PHE A 224 3.40 3.57 6.74
N MET A 225 4.53 4.27 6.64
CA MET A 225 4.91 5.28 7.62
C MET A 225 3.81 6.34 7.79
N SER A 226 3.48 6.68 9.06
CA SER A 226 2.48 7.70 9.41
C SER A 226 1.08 7.40 8.85
N THR A 227 0.65 6.14 8.86
CA THR A 227 -0.73 5.74 8.57
C THR A 227 -1.58 5.61 9.83
N ALA A 228 -2.89 5.41 9.67
CA ALA A 228 -3.84 5.21 10.76
C ALA A 228 -4.16 3.72 11.02
N LEU A 229 -3.34 2.80 10.52
CA LEU A 229 -3.51 1.36 10.73
C LEU A 229 -3.63 1.04 12.23
N GLN A 230 -4.64 0.25 12.59
CA GLN A 230 -4.84 -0.26 13.94
C GLN A 230 -4.24 -1.66 14.11
N VAL A 231 -4.26 -2.46 13.06
CA VAL A 231 -3.72 -3.80 13.02
C VAL A 231 -2.83 -3.96 11.79
N ALA A 232 -1.62 -4.44 11.98
CA ALA A 232 -0.74 -4.91 10.90
C ALA A 232 -0.77 -6.43 10.88
N ASP A 233 -1.67 -7.00 10.07
CA ASP A 233 -1.84 -8.45 9.89
C ASP A 233 -1.49 -8.84 8.45
N PHE A 234 -0.29 -9.40 8.27
CA PHE A 234 0.23 -9.85 6.98
C PHE A 234 0.79 -11.26 7.11
N SER A 235 -0.08 -12.25 6.95
CA SER A 235 0.23 -13.65 7.23
C SER A 235 1.33 -14.28 6.37
N LYS A 236 1.65 -13.69 5.21
CA LYS A 236 2.68 -14.17 4.28
C LYS A 236 3.93 -13.29 4.25
N LEU A 237 3.96 -12.20 5.02
CA LEU A 237 5.04 -11.24 4.98
C LEU A 237 6.35 -11.82 5.50
N GLN A 238 7.37 -11.86 4.67
CA GLN A 238 8.71 -12.38 4.98
C GLN A 238 9.72 -11.28 5.24
N THR A 239 9.66 -10.19 4.45
CA THR A 239 10.64 -9.12 4.48
C THR A 239 9.99 -7.78 4.77
N LEU A 240 10.46 -7.14 5.83
CA LEU A 240 10.17 -5.75 6.17
C LEU A 240 11.48 -4.95 6.09
N GLU A 241 11.48 -3.96 5.25
CA GLU A 241 12.57 -2.97 5.24
C GLU A 241 12.44 -2.01 6.44
N GLY A 242 13.31 -1.03 6.53
CA GLY A 242 13.25 -0.12 7.66
C GLY A 242 12.09 0.87 7.65
N SER A 243 11.67 1.28 8.83
CA SER A 243 10.69 2.33 9.06
C SER A 243 9.30 2.07 8.44
N VAL A 244 8.98 0.80 8.11
CA VAL A 244 7.74 0.43 7.40
C VAL A 244 6.50 1.00 8.09
N PHE A 245 6.39 0.87 9.41
CA PHE A 245 5.26 1.34 10.22
C PHE A 245 5.64 2.48 11.17
N TRP A 246 6.75 3.17 10.90
CA TRP A 246 7.18 4.28 11.76
C TRP A 246 6.08 5.34 11.89
N LEU A 247 5.88 5.86 13.12
CA LEU A 247 4.83 6.85 13.44
C LEU A 247 3.38 6.37 13.20
N CYS A 248 3.13 5.05 13.12
CA CYS A 248 1.76 4.52 13.10
C CYS A 248 1.15 4.57 14.50
N SER A 249 0.84 5.77 14.99
CA SER A 249 0.43 6.04 16.38
C SER A 249 -0.90 5.40 16.79
N LYS A 250 -1.66 4.85 15.84
CA LYS A 250 -2.92 4.12 16.08
C LYS A 250 -2.75 2.60 16.10
N LEU A 251 -1.55 2.12 15.74
CA LEU A 251 -1.27 0.68 15.68
C LEU A 251 -1.30 0.07 17.09
N THR A 252 -2.15 -0.93 17.28
CA THR A 252 -2.34 -1.64 18.56
C THR A 252 -1.85 -3.08 18.50
N GLU A 253 -1.85 -3.70 17.31
CA GLU A 253 -1.51 -5.10 17.13
C GLU A 253 -0.68 -5.33 15.87
N VAL A 254 0.34 -6.18 15.99
CA VAL A 254 1.21 -6.66 14.89
C VAL A 254 1.16 -8.19 14.86
N ASN A 255 0.77 -8.75 13.71
CA ASN A 255 0.71 -10.19 13.44
C ASN A 255 1.47 -10.51 12.14
N LEU A 256 2.74 -10.94 12.25
CA LEU A 256 3.63 -11.23 11.14
C LEU A 256 4.31 -12.59 11.34
N PRO A 257 3.58 -13.70 11.18
CA PRO A 257 4.05 -15.03 11.55
C PRO A 257 5.23 -15.56 10.73
N GLU A 258 5.44 -15.03 9.52
CA GLU A 258 6.49 -15.47 8.61
C GLU A 258 7.71 -14.51 8.58
N ALA A 259 7.64 -13.35 9.22
CA ALA A 259 8.70 -12.36 9.21
C ALA A 259 9.94 -12.84 9.98
N THR A 260 11.10 -12.80 9.32
CA THR A 260 12.38 -13.24 9.91
C THR A 260 13.28 -12.11 10.35
N THR A 261 13.20 -10.96 9.69
CA THR A 261 14.00 -9.76 9.99
C THR A 261 13.08 -8.57 10.17
N ILE A 262 13.21 -7.88 11.29
CA ILE A 262 12.43 -6.69 11.60
C ILE A 262 13.35 -5.48 11.50
N GLY A 263 13.23 -4.76 10.37
CA GLY A 263 14.04 -3.59 10.09
C GLY A 263 15.47 -3.94 9.64
N ASN A 264 15.71 -4.00 8.35
CA ASN A 264 17.05 -4.23 7.82
C ASN A 264 17.78 -2.89 7.70
N ALA A 265 18.86 -2.72 8.45
CA ALA A 265 19.68 -1.50 8.48
C ALA A 265 20.60 -1.34 7.23
N THR A 266 20.30 -1.97 6.10
CA THR A 266 21.21 -2.03 4.94
C THR A 266 21.21 -0.80 4.04
N LEU A 267 20.33 0.17 4.25
CA LEU A 267 20.30 1.38 3.43
C LEU A 267 20.96 2.57 4.14
N VAL A 268 22.24 2.77 3.84
CA VAL A 268 22.90 4.05 4.12
C VAL A 268 22.48 5.03 3.02
N SER A 269 21.63 6.01 3.33
CA SER A 269 21.32 7.09 2.38
C SER A 269 22.59 7.86 2.01
N GLN A 270 22.62 8.45 0.80
CA GLN A 270 23.74 9.28 0.29
C GLN A 270 23.98 10.57 1.10
N GLY A 271 23.81 10.56 2.39
CA GLY A 271 24.02 11.67 3.32
C GLY A 271 24.45 11.20 4.70
N GLY A 272 24.78 9.92 4.88
CA GLY A 272 25.26 9.37 6.16
C GLY A 272 24.16 9.22 7.23
N SER A 273 22.90 9.52 6.91
CA SER A 273 21.76 9.23 7.78
C SER A 273 21.35 7.76 7.61
N ARG A 274 21.29 7.01 8.70
CA ARG A 274 20.77 5.64 8.68
C ARG A 274 19.28 5.71 8.37
N THR A 275 18.88 5.31 7.16
CA THR A 275 17.49 5.01 6.81
C THR A 275 17.29 3.50 6.99
N GLY A 276 16.22 3.09 7.66
CA GLY A 276 15.92 1.66 7.84
C GLY A 276 15.89 1.21 9.29
N ILE A 277 15.99 2.14 10.22
CA ILE A 277 15.75 2.00 11.66
C ILE A 277 14.27 2.35 11.95
N ASN A 278 13.74 2.00 13.11
CA ASN A 278 12.40 2.39 13.57
C ASN A 278 11.21 1.66 12.94
N THR A 279 11.29 0.38 12.61
CA THR A 279 10.20 -0.32 11.88
C THR A 279 8.83 -0.12 12.51
N PHE A 280 8.71 -0.22 13.84
CA PHE A 280 7.51 0.10 14.64
C PHE A 280 7.78 1.25 15.62
N GLY A 281 8.84 2.02 15.40
CA GLY A 281 9.16 3.15 16.27
C GLY A 281 8.01 4.15 16.33
N ASP A 282 7.80 4.75 17.51
CA ASP A 282 6.72 5.72 17.77
C ASP A 282 5.29 5.17 17.57
N CYS A 283 5.09 3.84 17.50
CA CYS A 283 3.78 3.20 17.57
C CYS A 283 3.30 3.21 19.04
N SER A 284 2.95 4.38 19.53
CA SER A 284 2.74 4.62 20.97
C SER A 284 1.57 3.85 21.60
N GLN A 285 0.63 3.34 20.77
CA GLN A 285 -0.52 2.53 21.20
C GLN A 285 -0.30 1.02 20.99
N LEU A 286 0.87 0.58 20.50
CA LEU A 286 1.16 -0.82 20.26
C LEU A 286 1.17 -1.62 21.55
N GLU A 287 0.26 -2.61 21.66
CA GLU A 287 0.06 -3.46 22.83
C GLU A 287 0.48 -4.90 22.60
N LYS A 288 0.27 -5.44 21.38
CA LYS A 288 0.48 -6.84 21.03
C LYS A 288 1.38 -7.00 19.83
N VAL A 289 2.35 -7.90 19.95
CA VAL A 289 3.30 -8.23 18.89
C VAL A 289 3.44 -9.74 18.77
N TYR A 290 3.19 -10.29 17.58
CA TYR A 290 3.38 -11.71 17.26
C TYR A 290 4.38 -11.86 16.12
N LEU A 291 5.62 -12.26 16.46
CA LEU A 291 6.78 -12.39 15.57
C LEU A 291 7.54 -13.69 15.86
N PRO A 292 6.91 -14.87 15.68
CA PRO A 292 7.48 -16.15 16.16
C PRO A 292 8.75 -16.59 15.43
N LYS A 293 8.98 -16.08 14.20
CA LYS A 293 10.14 -16.44 13.37
C LYS A 293 11.21 -15.35 13.29
N ALA A 294 10.99 -14.21 13.92
CA ALA A 294 11.96 -13.10 13.87
C ALA A 294 13.29 -13.49 14.52
N THR A 295 14.36 -13.53 13.75
CA THR A 295 15.72 -13.83 14.19
C THR A 295 16.54 -12.57 14.47
N THR A 296 16.21 -11.48 13.78
CA THR A 296 16.88 -10.18 13.92
C THR A 296 15.87 -9.08 14.18
N ILE A 297 16.10 -8.34 15.25
CA ILE A 297 15.36 -7.12 15.58
C ILE A 297 16.32 -5.96 15.35
N GLY A 298 15.96 -5.07 14.43
CA GLY A 298 16.81 -3.94 14.02
C GLY A 298 16.92 -2.82 15.04
N ASP A 299 17.77 -1.83 14.74
CA ASP A 299 17.91 -0.63 15.55
C ASP A 299 16.58 0.13 15.66
N ASP A 300 16.27 0.65 16.86
CA ASP A 300 15.04 1.40 17.17
C ASP A 300 13.71 0.71 16.79
N ALA A 301 13.71 -0.61 16.53
CA ALA A 301 12.57 -1.32 15.94
C ALA A 301 11.24 -1.10 16.68
N PHE A 302 11.25 -1.01 18.01
CA PHE A 302 10.09 -0.75 18.88
C PHE A 302 10.32 0.48 19.76
N SER A 303 11.24 1.38 19.41
CA SER A 303 11.51 2.58 20.18
C SER A 303 10.24 3.41 20.37
N ASN A 304 9.98 3.91 21.60
CA ASN A 304 8.79 4.67 21.97
C ASN A 304 7.44 3.92 21.85
N CYS A 305 7.42 2.58 21.84
CA CYS A 305 6.18 1.80 21.95
C CYS A 305 5.67 1.81 23.39
N LYS A 306 5.09 2.93 23.81
CA LYS A 306 4.78 3.22 25.22
C LYS A 306 3.69 2.37 25.85
N SER A 307 2.86 1.69 25.03
CA SER A 307 1.79 0.79 25.48
C SER A 307 2.17 -0.70 25.46
N LEU A 308 3.35 -1.05 24.92
CA LEU A 308 3.84 -2.43 24.84
C LEU A 308 4.16 -2.95 26.24
N LYS A 309 3.45 -3.98 26.70
CA LYS A 309 3.56 -4.52 28.06
C LYS A 309 4.50 -5.71 28.15
N GLU A 310 4.50 -6.55 27.15
CA GLU A 310 5.32 -7.74 27.08
C GLU A 310 5.76 -8.02 25.63
N ILE A 311 6.91 -8.66 25.49
CA ILE A 311 7.39 -9.11 24.18
C ILE A 311 8.01 -10.51 24.31
N GLU A 312 7.60 -11.39 23.38
CA GLU A 312 8.16 -12.71 23.20
C GLU A 312 8.73 -12.86 21.79
N LEU A 313 10.04 -13.08 21.72
CA LEU A 313 10.79 -13.24 20.48
C LEU A 313 11.59 -14.54 20.54
N PRO A 314 10.92 -15.69 20.35
CA PRO A 314 11.49 -17.01 20.65
C PRO A 314 12.68 -17.41 19.76
N GLN A 315 12.84 -16.79 18.60
CA GLN A 315 13.92 -17.06 17.65
C GLN A 315 14.94 -15.92 17.54
N ALA A 316 14.72 -14.79 18.21
CA ALA A 316 15.60 -13.62 18.09
C ALA A 316 16.99 -13.91 18.65
N THR A 317 18.00 -13.87 17.79
CA THR A 317 19.41 -14.01 18.14
C THR A 317 20.10 -12.67 18.32
N THR A 318 19.64 -11.65 17.58
CA THR A 318 20.23 -10.30 17.59
C THR A 318 19.15 -9.26 17.84
N VAL A 319 19.43 -8.34 18.76
CA VAL A 319 18.60 -7.18 19.09
C VAL A 319 19.44 -5.92 18.92
N GLY A 320 19.04 -5.04 18.02
CA GLY A 320 19.76 -3.83 17.65
C GLY A 320 19.74 -2.73 18.72
N ASN A 321 20.46 -1.65 18.44
CA ASN A 321 20.55 -0.51 19.34
C ASN A 321 19.17 0.11 19.55
N LYS A 322 18.84 0.49 20.80
CA LYS A 322 17.58 1.16 21.15
C LYS A 322 16.30 0.41 20.73
N ALA A 323 16.40 -0.91 20.46
CA ALA A 323 15.28 -1.68 19.95
C ALA A 323 13.99 -1.54 20.78
N PHE A 324 14.10 -1.39 22.09
CA PHE A 324 12.98 -1.16 23.03
C PHE A 324 13.16 0.13 23.83
N TYR A 325 13.94 1.10 23.33
CA TYR A 325 14.14 2.37 24.02
C TYR A 325 12.81 3.05 24.34
N ASN A 326 12.65 3.52 25.60
CA ASN A 326 11.47 4.25 26.07
C ASN A 326 10.12 3.49 25.91
N CYS A 327 10.16 2.14 26.01
CA CYS A 327 8.96 1.31 26.14
C CYS A 327 8.49 1.34 27.61
N THR A 328 7.89 2.45 28.03
CA THR A 328 7.62 2.75 29.46
C THR A 328 6.65 1.80 30.14
N ALA A 329 5.77 1.09 29.39
CA ALA A 329 4.86 0.09 29.92
C ALA A 329 5.41 -1.35 29.89
N LEU A 330 6.61 -1.56 29.30
CA LEU A 330 7.18 -2.90 29.11
C LEU A 330 7.56 -3.49 30.47
N THR A 331 6.90 -4.59 30.85
CA THR A 331 7.10 -5.27 32.13
C THR A 331 7.93 -6.54 32.00
N SER A 332 7.85 -7.22 30.84
CA SER A 332 8.45 -8.53 30.63
C SER A 332 9.04 -8.67 29.24
N VAL A 333 10.24 -9.24 29.15
CA VAL A 333 10.95 -9.54 27.91
C VAL A 333 11.43 -10.99 27.93
N ASN A 334 11.08 -11.76 26.89
CA ASN A 334 11.52 -13.14 26.72
C ASN A 334 12.30 -13.29 25.39
N LEU A 335 13.63 -13.45 25.51
CA LEU A 335 14.60 -13.56 24.42
C LEU A 335 15.45 -14.84 24.57
N PRO A 336 14.88 -16.02 24.43
CA PRO A 336 15.56 -17.28 24.81
C PRO A 336 16.75 -17.64 23.92
N GLN A 337 16.86 -17.07 22.72
CA GLN A 337 17.94 -17.35 21.77
C GLN A 337 18.90 -16.15 21.59
N ALA A 338 18.71 -15.06 22.32
CA ALA A 338 19.50 -13.85 22.11
C ALA A 338 20.97 -14.04 22.51
N THR A 339 21.87 -13.79 21.57
CA THR A 339 23.33 -13.83 21.75
C THR A 339 23.98 -12.46 21.60
N ALA A 340 23.27 -11.46 21.05
CA ALA A 340 23.77 -10.10 20.89
C ALA A 340 22.67 -9.07 21.20
N LEU A 341 22.97 -8.15 22.13
CA LEU A 341 22.15 -7.00 22.47
C LEU A 341 22.96 -5.72 22.23
N GLY A 342 22.35 -4.77 21.53
CA GLY A 342 22.98 -3.48 21.19
C GLY A 342 23.02 -2.49 22.35
N ASP A 343 23.34 -1.24 22.02
CA ASP A 343 23.35 -0.12 22.94
C ASP A 343 21.91 0.35 23.26
N ASP A 344 21.68 0.78 24.51
CA ASP A 344 20.45 1.43 24.98
C ASP A 344 19.15 0.61 24.75
N VAL A 345 19.25 -0.72 24.57
CA VAL A 345 18.11 -1.57 24.19
C VAL A 345 16.90 -1.36 25.09
N PHE A 346 17.10 -1.30 26.42
CA PHE A 346 16.04 -1.17 27.42
C PHE A 346 16.07 0.16 28.17
N THR A 347 16.86 1.13 27.71
CA THR A 347 16.93 2.46 28.35
C THR A 347 15.52 3.08 28.37
N GLU A 348 15.14 3.69 29.53
CA GLU A 348 13.82 4.26 29.79
C GLU A 348 12.64 3.25 29.84
N CYS A 349 12.89 1.93 29.93
CA CYS A 349 11.85 0.93 30.17
C CYS A 349 11.49 0.88 31.67
N THR A 350 10.89 1.93 32.20
CA THR A 350 10.72 2.16 33.64
C THR A 350 9.83 1.17 34.38
N ALA A 351 8.94 0.43 33.66
CA ALA A 351 8.09 -0.62 34.23
C ALA A 351 8.73 -2.02 34.16
N LEU A 352 9.92 -2.16 33.55
CA LEU A 352 10.54 -3.46 33.32
C LEU A 352 10.88 -4.14 34.63
N ASN A 353 10.42 -5.37 34.80
CA ASN A 353 10.65 -6.16 36.02
C ASN A 353 11.11 -7.60 35.74
N THR A 354 11.06 -8.09 34.50
CA THR A 354 11.51 -9.43 34.14
C THR A 354 12.22 -9.43 32.81
N ILE A 355 13.43 -10.00 32.75
CA ILE A 355 14.16 -10.29 31.52
C ILE A 355 14.60 -11.75 31.53
N LYS A 356 14.31 -12.48 30.44
CA LYS A 356 14.72 -13.87 30.25
C LYS A 356 15.67 -13.99 29.06
N LEU A 357 16.94 -14.36 29.35
CA LEU A 357 18.02 -14.57 28.38
C LEU A 357 18.64 -15.94 28.64
N ILE A 358 18.16 -16.97 27.92
CA ILE A 358 18.52 -18.37 28.20
C ILE A 358 19.29 -19.06 27.07
N ALA A 359 19.79 -18.31 26.08
CA ALA A 359 20.60 -18.86 25.00
C ALA A 359 21.81 -19.67 25.54
N GLU A 360 22.15 -20.78 24.88
CA GLU A 360 23.27 -21.64 25.33
C GLU A 360 24.65 -20.99 25.14
N GLY A 361 24.82 -20.14 24.11
CA GLY A 361 26.09 -19.47 23.82
C GLY A 361 26.37 -18.23 24.67
N SER A 362 27.56 -17.62 24.50
CA SER A 362 27.88 -16.34 25.15
C SER A 362 26.95 -15.22 24.68
N ILE A 363 26.52 -14.35 25.58
CA ILE A 363 25.72 -13.16 25.26
C ILE A 363 26.65 -11.96 25.19
N SER A 364 26.70 -11.31 24.02
CA SER A 364 27.35 -10.01 23.85
C SER A 364 26.36 -8.92 24.23
N VAL A 365 26.70 -8.11 25.23
CA VAL A 365 25.94 -6.91 25.59
C VAL A 365 26.90 -5.71 25.58
N GLN A 366 26.36 -4.53 25.29
CA GLN A 366 27.09 -3.28 25.33
C GLN A 366 26.91 -2.61 26.72
N ASN A 367 27.79 -1.70 27.06
CA ASN A 367 27.78 -1.06 28.39
C ASN A 367 26.49 -0.27 28.69
N SER A 368 25.81 0.22 27.66
CA SER A 368 24.54 0.98 27.78
C SER A 368 23.28 0.15 27.54
N THR A 369 23.38 -1.17 27.25
CA THR A 369 22.24 -2.02 26.90
C THR A 369 21.03 -1.85 27.83
N PHE A 370 21.28 -1.72 29.13
CA PHE A 370 20.25 -1.57 30.17
C PHE A 370 20.10 -0.13 30.66
N GLY A 371 20.67 0.85 29.96
CA GLY A 371 20.70 2.26 30.37
C GLY A 371 21.79 2.61 31.38
N PRO A 372 21.77 3.84 31.94
CA PRO A 372 22.71 4.24 32.98
C PRO A 372 22.67 3.29 34.16
N ALA A 373 23.84 3.02 34.72
CA ALA A 373 24.02 2.04 35.79
C ALA A 373 22.90 2.11 36.86
N ASP A 374 22.29 0.96 37.13
CA ASP A 374 21.29 0.71 38.19
C ASP A 374 19.93 1.44 38.06
N THR A 375 19.63 2.17 37.00
CA THR A 375 18.32 2.85 36.85
C THR A 375 17.17 1.89 36.65
N ILE A 376 17.38 0.81 35.88
CA ILE A 376 16.38 -0.20 35.56
C ILE A 376 16.67 -1.51 36.28
N THR A 377 17.90 -2.01 36.19
CA THR A 377 18.27 -3.37 36.57
C THR A 377 18.01 -3.70 38.05
N LYS A 378 18.14 -2.75 38.95
CA LYS A 378 17.81 -2.93 40.38
C LYS A 378 16.37 -3.33 40.69
N ASN A 379 15.46 -3.18 39.74
CA ASN A 379 14.05 -3.57 39.85
C ASN A 379 13.72 -4.82 39.03
N VAL A 380 14.69 -5.41 38.30
CA VAL A 380 14.49 -6.48 37.33
C VAL A 380 14.98 -7.82 37.87
N ASP A 381 14.12 -8.82 37.75
CA ASP A 381 14.47 -10.23 37.94
C ASP A 381 15.05 -10.79 36.63
N LEU A 382 16.34 -11.13 36.63
CA LEU A 382 17.05 -11.66 35.46
C LEU A 382 17.08 -13.19 35.52
N THR A 383 16.72 -13.84 34.40
CA THR A 383 16.84 -15.30 34.22
C THR A 383 17.86 -15.63 33.13
N LEU A 384 18.87 -16.42 33.47
CA LEU A 384 19.92 -16.87 32.57
C LEU A 384 19.94 -18.39 32.42
N ASN A 385 20.59 -18.92 31.35
CA ASN A 385 20.85 -20.35 31.23
C ASN A 385 21.90 -20.78 32.26
N ILE A 386 21.72 -21.98 32.87
CA ILE A 386 22.62 -22.51 33.91
C ILE A 386 24.08 -22.68 33.46
N ASN A 387 24.28 -22.97 32.15
CA ASN A 387 25.62 -23.15 31.59
C ASN A 387 26.47 -21.87 31.66
N LYS A 388 25.83 -20.72 31.86
CA LYS A 388 26.51 -19.42 32.04
C LYS A 388 27.04 -19.23 33.45
N LYS A 389 26.70 -20.11 34.40
CA LYS A 389 27.19 -20.09 35.75
C LYS A 389 28.70 -20.42 35.84
N GLY A 390 29.30 -21.00 34.77
CA GLY A 390 30.71 -21.38 34.75
C GLY A 390 31.63 -20.49 33.89
N GLU A 391 31.10 -19.73 32.96
CA GLU A 391 31.92 -19.01 31.95
C GLU A 391 32.23 -17.54 32.30
N THR A 392 31.53 -16.94 33.24
CA THR A 392 31.62 -15.51 33.56
C THR A 392 31.91 -15.21 35.05
N TRP A 393 32.22 -16.21 35.83
CA TRP A 393 32.44 -16.08 37.25
C TRP A 393 33.95 -15.94 37.55
N ASP A 394 34.50 -14.76 37.39
CA ASP A 394 35.67 -14.37 38.18
C ASP A 394 35.26 -14.26 39.64
N GLU A 395 36.20 -14.56 40.56
CA GLU A 395 35.99 -14.65 42.00
C GLU A 395 35.43 -13.38 42.69
N PHE A 396 35.01 -12.36 41.90
CA PHE A 396 34.52 -11.04 42.35
C PHE A 396 33.03 -10.79 42.23
N TRP A 397 32.22 -11.77 41.72
CA TRP A 397 30.78 -11.56 41.51
C TRP A 397 29.99 -11.73 42.79
N GLN A 398 29.30 -10.65 43.21
CA GLN A 398 28.22 -10.78 44.18
C GLN A 398 26.99 -11.36 43.49
N GLU A 399 26.15 -12.14 44.17
CA GLU A 399 25.02 -12.91 43.62
C GLU A 399 23.98 -12.09 42.83
N GLU A 400 24.09 -10.74 42.86
CA GLU A 400 23.14 -9.81 42.21
C GLU A 400 23.78 -8.92 41.13
N GLU A 401 25.04 -9.15 40.72
CA GLU A 401 25.72 -8.36 39.70
C GLU A 401 25.99 -9.20 38.43
N TRP A 402 25.66 -8.65 37.27
CA TRP A 402 25.96 -9.21 35.93
C TRP A 402 26.21 -8.11 34.93
N LYS A 403 27.30 -8.18 34.21
CA LYS A 403 27.72 -7.19 33.20
C LYS A 403 27.72 -5.76 33.75
N ASP A 404 28.38 -5.56 34.91
CA ASP A 404 28.53 -4.28 35.61
C ASP A 404 27.21 -3.62 36.06
N HIS A 405 26.11 -4.39 36.08
CA HIS A 405 24.81 -3.94 36.59
C HIS A 405 24.36 -4.74 37.81
N LYS A 406 23.74 -4.05 38.75
CA LYS A 406 23.06 -4.66 39.88
C LYS A 406 21.64 -5.02 39.52
N TRP A 407 21.25 -6.27 39.80
CA TRP A 407 19.93 -6.81 39.51
C TRP A 407 19.15 -7.05 40.81
N LYS A 408 17.84 -6.96 40.75
CA LYS A 408 16.97 -7.30 41.89
C LYS A 408 17.13 -8.77 42.26
N SER A 409 17.21 -9.66 41.30
CA SER A 409 17.60 -11.04 41.46
C SER A 409 18.15 -11.62 40.16
N ILE A 410 19.02 -12.64 40.29
CA ILE A 410 19.49 -13.44 39.14
C ILE A 410 19.11 -14.88 39.40
N SER A 411 18.39 -15.52 38.50
CA SER A 411 18.05 -16.91 38.54
C SER A 411 18.60 -17.66 37.31
N PHE A 412 18.78 -18.98 37.43
CA PHE A 412 19.31 -19.81 36.38
C PHE A 412 18.31 -20.92 36.07
N VAL A 413 18.14 -21.23 34.76
CA VAL A 413 17.34 -22.34 34.26
C VAL A 413 18.18 -23.26 33.39
N GLU A 414 17.83 -24.57 33.36
CA GLU A 414 18.46 -25.57 32.51
C GLU A 414 18.05 -25.46 31.05
#